data_e26a32b61f6aa7657b4e6b6a65f0012d
#
_entry.id   e26a32b61f6aa7657b4e6b6a65f0012d
#
_cell.length_a   1.000
_cell.length_b   1.000
_cell.length_c   1.000
_cell.angle_alpha   90.00
_cell.angle_beta   90.00
_cell.angle_gamma   90.00
#
_symmetry.space_group_name_H-M   'P 1'
#
loop_
_entity.id
_entity.type
_entity.pdbx_description
1 polymer ?
#
loop_
_entity_poly.entity_id
_entity_poly.type
_entity_poly.pdbx_seq_one_letter_code
_entity_poly.pdbx_strand_id
1 'polypeptide(L)'
;MISLRQYISLFSELIVILFILSGCAGWGKRLEPPRITLSNFNVQEIKIFESVFSIEMRVFNTNEAPMEIKGLNCDLELNGKRLATGVTNVKITIPSYDTAIVPMTLYSSVLDVVNVLRSLAKTEKLDYKLTGRLRLGKGAIPTTIPFKSTGELPLQSLVVPDAS
;
A
#
# COMPACT_ATOMS: atom_id res chain seq x y z
N MET A 1 27.49 17.45 59.34
CA MET A 1 26.13 18.04 59.28
C MET A 1 25.95 18.70 57.95
N ILE A 2 25.17 18.12 57.05
CA ILE A 2 24.84 18.73 55.73
C ILE A 2 23.93 19.92 56.00
N SER A 3 24.27 21.09 55.48
CA SER A 3 23.49 22.30 55.73
C SER A 3 22.17 22.24 54.99
N LEU A 4 21.12 22.85 55.59
CA LEU A 4 19.77 22.91 55.00
C LEU A 4 19.78 23.46 53.54
N ARG A 5 20.72 24.36 53.24
CA ARG A 5 20.93 24.90 51.88
C ARG A 5 21.40 23.82 50.88
N GLN A 6 22.23 22.87 51.28
CA GLN A 6 22.66 21.76 50.41
C GLN A 6 21.51 20.79 50.15
N TYR A 7 20.61 20.54 51.08
CA TYR A 7 19.42 19.73 50.89
C TYR A 7 18.46 20.37 49.87
N ILE A 8 18.24 21.65 49.96
CA ILE A 8 17.36 22.39 49.05
C ILE A 8 17.94 22.39 47.63
N SER A 9 19.25 22.54 47.46
CA SER A 9 19.92 22.51 46.18
C SER A 9 19.78 21.11 45.53
N LEU A 10 20.06 20.05 46.26
CA LEU A 10 19.94 18.68 45.76
C LEU A 10 18.49 18.30 45.41
N PHE A 11 17.54 18.78 46.17
CA PHE A 11 16.11 18.56 45.88
C PHE A 11 15.66 19.32 44.63
N SER A 12 16.16 20.53 44.40
CA SER A 12 15.91 21.32 43.19
C SER A 12 16.48 20.63 41.94
N GLU A 13 17.72 20.16 42.02
CA GLU A 13 18.36 19.40 40.90
C GLU A 13 17.61 18.10 40.58
N LEU A 14 17.16 17.38 41.60
CA LEU A 14 16.37 16.13 41.42
C LEU A 14 15.04 16.40 40.72
N ILE A 15 14.35 17.51 41.08
CA ILE A 15 13.08 17.92 40.42
C ILE A 15 13.33 18.28 38.94
N VAL A 16 14.40 19.01 38.65
CA VAL A 16 14.75 19.39 37.26
C VAL A 16 15.04 18.15 36.42
N ILE A 17 15.79 17.19 36.95
CA ILE A 17 16.08 15.92 36.28
C ILE A 17 14.78 15.11 36.06
N LEU A 18 13.87 15.09 37.01
CA LEU A 18 12.58 14.41 36.88
C LEU A 18 11.70 15.04 35.79
N PHE A 19 11.71 16.38 35.67
CA PHE A 19 11.02 17.09 34.59
C PHE A 19 11.62 16.83 33.20
N ILE A 20 12.93 16.67 33.09
CA ILE A 20 13.61 16.37 31.81
C ILE A 20 13.31 14.95 31.37
N LEU A 21 13.21 14.00 32.30
CA LEU A 21 12.87 12.59 32.02
C LEU A 21 11.41 12.36 31.62
N SER A 22 10.47 13.23 32.00
CA SER A 22 9.06 13.12 31.62
C SER A 22 8.76 13.69 30.23
N GLY A 23 9.74 14.29 29.54
CA GLY A 23 9.54 15.01 28.26
C GLY A 23 9.47 14.21 26.98
N CYS A 24 9.52 12.89 26.97
CA CYS A 24 9.60 12.08 25.75
C CYS A 24 8.57 10.94 25.63
N ALA A 25 7.34 11.13 26.09
CA ALA A 25 6.25 10.16 25.82
C ALA A 25 5.35 10.58 24.65
N GLY A 26 5.88 11.32 23.68
CA GLY A 26 5.23 11.55 22.40
C GLY A 26 5.42 10.36 21.45
N TRP A 27 4.85 9.20 21.77
CA TRP A 27 4.69 8.11 20.81
C TRP A 27 3.70 8.58 19.74
N GLY A 28 4.22 9.18 18.67
CA GLY A 28 3.45 9.34 17.46
C GLY A 28 2.94 7.97 17.05
N LYS A 29 1.63 7.75 17.08
CA LYS A 29 1.00 6.50 16.61
C LYS A 29 1.54 6.24 15.21
N ARG A 30 2.35 5.19 15.05
CA ARG A 30 2.82 4.76 13.72
C ARG A 30 1.60 4.32 12.95
N LEU A 31 1.42 4.86 11.75
CA LEU A 31 0.38 4.39 10.86
C LEU A 31 0.66 2.93 10.51
N GLU A 32 -0.33 2.08 10.75
CA GLU A 32 -0.28 0.70 10.31
C GLU A 32 -0.48 0.62 8.79
N PRO A 33 0.23 -0.29 8.10
CA PRO A 33 0.01 -0.50 6.68
C PRO A 33 -1.44 -0.92 6.42
N PRO A 34 -2.13 -0.32 5.44
CA PRO A 34 -3.48 -0.72 5.09
C PRO A 34 -3.49 -2.14 4.52
N ARG A 35 -4.61 -2.85 4.66
CA ARG A 35 -4.82 -4.12 3.99
C ARG A 35 -5.30 -3.86 2.57
N ILE A 36 -4.61 -4.45 1.59
CA ILE A 36 -4.91 -4.28 0.17
C ILE A 36 -5.21 -5.64 -0.43
N THR A 37 -6.31 -5.71 -1.21
CA THR A 37 -6.68 -6.90 -1.98
C THR A 37 -7.08 -6.50 -3.40
N LEU A 38 -6.81 -7.37 -4.37
CA LEU A 38 -7.32 -7.21 -5.72
C LEU A 38 -8.81 -7.53 -5.72
N SER A 39 -9.63 -6.59 -6.13
CA SER A 39 -11.10 -6.71 -6.17
C SER A 39 -11.61 -7.05 -7.56
N ASN A 40 -10.97 -6.48 -8.58
CA ASN A 40 -11.33 -6.68 -9.97
C ASN A 40 -10.11 -6.63 -10.88
N PHE A 41 -10.15 -7.39 -11.98
CA PHE A 41 -9.11 -7.41 -13.01
C PHE A 41 -9.79 -7.55 -14.38
N ASN A 42 -9.55 -6.58 -15.27
CA ASN A 42 -10.10 -6.57 -16.62
C ASN A 42 -9.01 -6.30 -17.64
N VAL A 43 -9.09 -7.03 -18.76
CA VAL A 43 -8.30 -6.76 -19.95
C VAL A 43 -9.00 -5.65 -20.73
N GLN A 44 -8.38 -4.49 -20.89
CA GLN A 44 -8.97 -3.37 -21.65
C GLN A 44 -8.58 -3.42 -23.13
N GLU A 45 -7.29 -3.64 -23.38
CA GLU A 45 -6.77 -3.60 -24.74
C GLU A 45 -5.52 -4.48 -24.88
N ILE A 46 -5.43 -5.22 -25.97
CA ILE A 46 -4.24 -5.99 -26.35
C ILE A 46 -3.80 -5.48 -27.72
N LYS A 47 -2.65 -4.78 -27.75
CA LYS A 47 -2.00 -4.29 -28.98
C LYS A 47 -0.73 -5.09 -29.24
N ILE A 48 -0.17 -4.91 -30.46
CA ILE A 48 1.04 -5.62 -30.91
C ILE A 48 2.25 -5.31 -30.01
N PHE A 49 2.34 -4.10 -29.43
CA PHE A 49 3.50 -3.68 -28.63
C PHE A 49 3.19 -3.43 -27.15
N GLU A 50 1.94 -3.21 -26.82
CA GLU A 50 1.51 -2.86 -25.47
C GLU A 50 0.13 -3.45 -25.17
N SER A 51 -0.06 -3.91 -23.95
CA SER A 51 -1.37 -4.34 -23.45
C SER A 51 -1.75 -3.49 -22.25
N VAL A 52 -3.05 -3.15 -22.17
CA VAL A 52 -3.60 -2.31 -21.11
C VAL A 52 -4.59 -3.12 -20.29
N PHE A 53 -4.40 -3.11 -18.99
CA PHE A 53 -5.25 -3.76 -18.01
C PHE A 53 -5.83 -2.73 -17.05
N SER A 54 -7.06 -2.96 -16.61
CA SER A 54 -7.68 -2.22 -15.52
C SER A 54 -7.81 -3.10 -14.30
N ILE A 55 -7.39 -2.60 -13.16
CA ILE A 55 -7.60 -3.27 -11.88
C ILE A 55 -8.34 -2.37 -10.91
N GLU A 56 -9.06 -2.99 -9.98
CA GLU A 56 -9.62 -2.33 -8.82
C GLU A 56 -9.02 -2.95 -7.56
N MET A 57 -8.42 -2.10 -6.74
CA MET A 57 -7.87 -2.52 -5.46
C MET A 57 -8.79 -2.08 -4.35
N ARG A 58 -9.14 -3.01 -3.48
CA ARG A 58 -9.83 -2.71 -2.23
C ARG A 58 -8.79 -2.41 -1.17
N VAL A 59 -8.81 -1.19 -0.65
CA VAL A 59 -7.89 -0.69 0.37
C VAL A 59 -8.67 -0.48 1.66
N PHE A 60 -8.37 -1.27 2.69
CA PHE A 60 -8.94 -1.14 4.03
C PHE A 60 -7.98 -0.38 4.94
N ASN A 61 -8.45 0.71 5.52
CA ASN A 61 -7.70 1.50 6.50
C ASN A 61 -7.78 0.82 7.87
N THR A 62 -6.68 0.25 8.34
CA THR A 62 -6.58 -0.41 9.65
C THR A 62 -6.40 0.54 10.82
N ASN A 63 -6.32 1.85 10.55
CA ASN A 63 -6.00 2.87 11.55
C ASN A 63 -7.23 3.56 12.13
N GLU A 64 -7.10 4.05 13.36
CA GLU A 64 -8.09 4.89 14.04
C GLU A 64 -8.25 6.28 13.41
N ALA A 65 -7.30 6.71 12.58
CA ALA A 65 -7.32 8.00 11.90
C ALA A 65 -7.65 7.84 10.41
N PRO A 66 -8.31 8.80 9.78
CA PRO A 66 -8.49 8.82 8.34
C PRO A 66 -7.15 8.78 7.61
N MET A 67 -7.09 8.02 6.51
CA MET A 67 -5.91 7.86 5.66
C MET A 67 -6.15 8.54 4.32
N GLU A 68 -5.33 9.52 3.97
CA GLU A 68 -5.35 10.18 2.67
C GLU A 68 -4.32 9.56 1.74
N ILE A 69 -4.78 8.92 0.66
CA ILE A 69 -3.93 8.39 -0.42
C ILE A 69 -3.76 9.48 -1.48
N LYS A 70 -2.52 9.84 -1.80
CA LYS A 70 -2.16 10.83 -2.85
C LYS A 70 -1.62 10.20 -4.12
N GLY A 71 -1.38 8.93 -4.09
CA GLY A 71 -0.89 8.18 -5.24
C GLY A 71 -0.47 6.79 -4.85
N LEU A 72 -0.31 5.97 -5.88
CA LEU A 72 0.01 4.56 -5.72
C LEU A 72 0.78 4.10 -6.97
N ASN A 73 1.82 3.31 -6.77
CA ASN A 73 2.42 2.50 -7.82
C ASN A 73 2.23 1.03 -7.50
N CYS A 74 2.14 0.22 -8.53
CA CYS A 74 1.86 -1.20 -8.39
C CYS A 74 2.51 -2.01 -9.51
N ASP A 75 3.09 -3.15 -9.15
CA ASP A 75 3.53 -4.20 -10.04
C ASP A 75 2.64 -5.43 -9.80
N LEU A 76 2.12 -6.00 -10.89
CA LEU A 76 1.30 -7.20 -10.89
C LEU A 76 2.09 -8.36 -11.47
N GLU A 77 2.19 -9.44 -10.69
CA GLU A 77 2.69 -10.75 -11.13
C GLU A 77 1.54 -11.75 -11.18
N LEU A 78 1.53 -12.60 -12.19
CA LEU A 78 0.65 -13.77 -12.29
C LEU A 78 1.49 -15.04 -12.39
N ASN A 79 1.19 -16.05 -11.57
CA ASN A 79 1.93 -17.31 -11.48
C ASN A 79 3.45 -17.09 -11.38
N GLY A 80 3.87 -16.10 -10.59
CA GLY A 80 5.29 -15.74 -10.39
C GLY A 80 5.96 -15.07 -11.58
N LYS A 81 5.20 -14.69 -12.63
CA LYS A 81 5.70 -13.94 -13.79
C LYS A 81 5.14 -12.52 -13.74
N ARG A 82 6.01 -11.55 -13.96
CA ARG A 82 5.58 -10.16 -14.11
C ARG A 82 4.62 -10.04 -15.27
N LEU A 83 3.47 -9.42 -15.05
CA LEU A 83 2.50 -9.13 -16.08
C LEU A 83 2.50 -7.65 -16.44
N ALA A 84 2.31 -6.76 -15.46
CA ALA A 84 2.06 -5.35 -15.76
C ALA A 84 2.50 -4.45 -14.60
N THR A 85 2.68 -3.17 -14.89
CA THR A 85 2.99 -2.13 -13.91
C THR A 85 2.10 -0.91 -14.13
N GLY A 86 1.84 -0.15 -13.08
CA GLY A 86 1.07 1.08 -13.17
C GLY A 86 1.36 2.08 -12.07
N VAL A 87 0.96 3.31 -12.34
CA VAL A 87 1.04 4.44 -11.41
C VAL A 87 -0.25 5.23 -11.50
N THR A 88 -0.81 5.58 -10.36
CA THR A 88 -1.97 6.49 -10.30
C THR A 88 -1.74 7.62 -9.30
N ASN A 89 -2.27 8.81 -9.60
CA ASN A 89 -2.25 9.98 -8.73
C ASN A 89 -3.67 10.27 -8.20
N VAL A 90 -4.32 9.25 -7.69
CA VAL A 90 -5.67 9.36 -7.10
C VAL A 90 -5.57 10.01 -5.73
N LYS A 91 -6.45 10.99 -5.45
CA LYS A 91 -6.62 11.55 -4.12
C LYS A 91 -7.89 10.96 -3.50
N ILE A 92 -7.70 10.03 -2.57
CA ILE A 92 -8.81 9.36 -1.87
C ILE A 92 -8.55 9.45 -0.37
N THR A 93 -9.56 9.87 0.39
CA THR A 93 -9.53 9.79 1.85
C THR A 93 -10.37 8.61 2.28
N ILE A 94 -9.75 7.67 2.99
CA ILE A 94 -10.42 6.51 3.57
C ILE A 94 -10.63 6.80 5.07
N PRO A 95 -11.88 6.85 5.55
CA PRO A 95 -12.17 7.01 6.98
C PRO A 95 -11.47 5.95 7.84
N SER A 96 -11.45 6.17 9.16
CA SER A 96 -10.94 5.17 10.11
C SER A 96 -11.73 3.87 10.01
N TYR A 97 -11.03 2.74 9.92
CA TYR A 97 -11.61 1.40 9.84
C TYR A 97 -12.58 1.16 8.67
N ASP A 98 -12.46 1.98 7.61
CA ASP A 98 -13.30 1.90 6.43
C ASP A 98 -12.52 1.45 5.18
N THR A 99 -13.22 1.22 4.09
CA THR A 99 -12.71 0.69 2.83
C THR A 99 -12.96 1.64 1.67
N ALA A 100 -11.99 1.75 0.75
CA ALA A 100 -12.19 2.38 -0.55
C ALA A 100 -11.75 1.47 -1.69
N ILE A 101 -12.38 1.65 -2.84
CA ILE A 101 -11.95 1.04 -4.11
C ILE A 101 -11.05 2.05 -4.84
N VAL A 102 -9.85 1.60 -5.19
CA VAL A 102 -8.88 2.40 -5.93
C VAL A 102 -8.73 1.80 -7.32
N PRO A 103 -9.27 2.45 -8.36
CA PRO A 103 -9.06 2.01 -9.74
C PRO A 103 -7.65 2.37 -10.21
N MET A 104 -7.07 1.51 -11.04
CA MET A 104 -5.75 1.72 -11.63
C MET A 104 -5.64 1.10 -13.02
N THR A 105 -4.97 1.80 -13.91
CA THR A 105 -4.57 1.26 -15.22
C THR A 105 -3.15 0.73 -15.12
N LEU A 106 -2.95 -0.47 -15.63
CA LEU A 106 -1.65 -1.14 -15.72
C LEU A 106 -1.25 -1.30 -17.19
N TYR A 107 0.03 -1.19 -17.44
CA TYR A 107 0.64 -1.34 -18.75
C TYR A 107 1.57 -2.54 -18.75
N SER A 108 1.54 -3.31 -19.84
CA SER A 108 2.33 -4.52 -20.01
C SER A 108 2.98 -4.57 -21.37
N SER A 109 4.18 -5.12 -21.43
CA SER A 109 4.82 -5.47 -22.69
C SER A 109 4.27 -6.79 -23.24
N VAL A 110 4.34 -6.98 -24.57
CA VAL A 110 3.95 -8.25 -25.21
C VAL A 110 4.75 -9.43 -24.65
N LEU A 111 6.03 -9.23 -24.35
CA LEU A 111 6.88 -10.29 -23.79
C LEU A 111 6.38 -10.75 -22.42
N ASP A 112 5.94 -9.81 -21.56
CA ASP A 112 5.39 -10.14 -20.24
C ASP A 112 4.09 -10.94 -20.40
N VAL A 113 3.20 -10.53 -21.30
CA VAL A 113 1.96 -11.28 -21.59
C VAL A 113 2.26 -12.69 -22.08
N VAL A 114 3.17 -12.84 -23.04
CA VAL A 114 3.57 -14.17 -23.56
C VAL A 114 4.16 -15.05 -22.46
N ASN A 115 4.98 -14.50 -21.59
CA ASN A 115 5.57 -15.24 -20.47
C ASN A 115 4.51 -15.72 -19.48
N VAL A 116 3.51 -14.88 -19.20
CA VAL A 116 2.36 -15.26 -18.35
C VAL A 116 1.54 -16.36 -19.04
N LEU A 117 1.17 -16.20 -20.31
CA LEU A 117 0.39 -17.19 -21.06
C LEU A 117 1.07 -18.56 -21.09
N ARG A 118 2.40 -18.62 -21.28
CA ARG A 118 3.18 -19.86 -21.18
C ARG A 118 3.12 -20.50 -19.78
N SER A 119 3.01 -19.70 -18.73
CA SER A 119 2.86 -20.22 -17.36
C SER A 119 1.47 -20.77 -17.09
N LEU A 120 0.42 -20.18 -17.71
CA LEU A 120 -0.97 -20.63 -17.57
C LEU A 120 -1.22 -22.01 -18.18
N ALA A 121 -0.52 -22.36 -19.25
CA ALA A 121 -0.66 -23.66 -19.89
C ALA A 121 -0.33 -24.86 -18.97
N LYS A 122 0.22 -24.61 -17.77
CA LYS A 122 0.66 -25.62 -16.81
C LYS A 122 -0.14 -25.66 -15.51
N THR A 123 -1.09 -24.75 -15.32
CA THR A 123 -1.83 -24.61 -14.05
C THR A 123 -3.29 -24.26 -14.28
N GLU A 124 -4.18 -24.86 -13.50
CA GLU A 124 -5.62 -24.57 -13.52
C GLU A 124 -5.98 -23.33 -12.66
N LYS A 125 -5.05 -22.81 -11.88
CA LYS A 125 -5.24 -21.68 -10.98
C LYS A 125 -4.35 -20.52 -11.37
N LEU A 126 -4.86 -19.32 -11.15
CA LEU A 126 -4.17 -18.08 -11.42
C LEU A 126 -3.83 -17.37 -10.11
N ASP A 127 -2.61 -17.58 -9.64
CA ASP A 127 -2.10 -16.89 -8.47
C ASP A 127 -1.66 -15.46 -8.85
N TYR A 128 -2.15 -14.46 -8.13
CA TYR A 128 -1.68 -13.10 -8.29
C TYR A 128 -0.80 -12.66 -7.11
N LYS A 129 0.14 -11.78 -7.41
CA LYS A 129 0.91 -11.03 -6.43
C LYS A 129 0.96 -9.57 -6.87
N LEU A 130 0.43 -8.70 -6.02
CA LEU A 130 0.54 -7.25 -6.12
C LEU A 130 1.62 -6.76 -5.17
N THR A 131 2.56 -5.97 -5.68
CA THR A 131 3.55 -5.26 -4.87
C THR A 131 3.60 -3.80 -5.27
N GLY A 132 3.81 -2.92 -4.32
CA GLY A 132 3.81 -1.49 -4.65
C GLY A 132 4.06 -0.60 -3.45
N ARG A 133 3.82 0.69 -3.66
CA ARG A 133 3.96 1.73 -2.64
C ARG A 133 2.78 2.68 -2.67
N LEU A 134 2.21 2.92 -1.51
CA LEU A 134 1.20 3.96 -1.26
C LEU A 134 1.88 5.25 -0.81
N ARG A 135 1.57 6.36 -1.47
CA ARG A 135 1.97 7.68 -1.04
C ARG A 135 0.83 8.31 -0.25
N LEU A 136 1.05 8.52 1.04
CA LEU A 136 0.09 9.12 1.97
C LEU A 136 0.28 10.61 2.09
N GLY A 137 -0.80 11.32 2.37
CA GLY A 137 -0.90 12.78 2.29
C GLY A 137 -1.17 13.50 3.58
N LYS A 138 -0.78 13.02 4.74
CA LYS A 138 -0.87 13.82 5.98
C LYS A 138 0.50 14.33 6.42
N GLY A 139 0.59 15.67 6.64
CA GLY A 139 1.77 16.35 7.15
C GLY A 139 2.67 16.97 6.08
N ALA A 140 3.68 17.71 6.51
CA ALA A 140 4.68 18.35 5.65
C ALA A 140 5.61 17.34 4.95
N ILE A 141 5.64 16.09 5.41
CA ILE A 141 6.48 15.02 4.85
C ILE A 141 5.58 13.93 4.29
N PRO A 142 5.59 13.68 2.97
CA PRO A 142 4.84 12.58 2.38
C PRO A 142 5.40 11.24 2.87
N THR A 143 4.54 10.45 3.49
CA THR A 143 4.91 9.10 3.95
C THR A 143 4.60 8.10 2.85
N THR A 144 5.59 7.29 2.48
CA THR A 144 5.41 6.20 1.51
C THR A 144 5.44 4.87 2.25
N ILE A 145 4.36 4.08 2.09
CA ILE A 145 4.22 2.77 2.73
C ILE A 145 4.27 1.69 1.65
N PRO A 146 5.18 0.71 1.74
CA PRO A 146 5.16 -0.44 0.85
C PRO A 146 3.99 -1.36 1.19
N PHE A 147 3.45 -2.03 0.18
CA PHE A 147 2.43 -3.07 0.36
C PHE A 147 2.72 -4.30 -0.49
N LYS A 148 2.17 -5.41 -0.05
CA LYS A 148 2.14 -6.67 -0.77
C LYS A 148 0.78 -7.34 -0.55
N SER A 149 0.17 -7.82 -1.62
CA SER A 149 -1.06 -8.60 -1.60
C SER A 149 -0.91 -9.82 -2.49
N THR A 150 -1.42 -10.95 -2.07
CA THR A 150 -1.42 -12.20 -2.82
C THR A 150 -2.80 -12.84 -2.73
N GLY A 151 -3.18 -13.60 -3.75
CA GLY A 151 -4.44 -14.33 -3.79
C GLY A 151 -4.60 -15.10 -5.08
N GLU A 152 -5.76 -15.68 -5.27
CA GLU A 152 -6.14 -16.42 -6.49
C GLU A 152 -7.16 -15.60 -7.28
N LEU A 153 -7.04 -15.62 -8.62
CA LEU A 153 -8.02 -15.07 -9.55
C LEU A 153 -8.74 -16.22 -10.25
N PRO A 154 -10.07 -16.13 -10.44
CA PRO A 154 -10.77 -17.06 -11.30
C PRO A 154 -10.33 -16.84 -12.75
N LEU A 155 -10.07 -17.92 -13.50
CA LEU A 155 -9.65 -17.85 -14.91
C LEU A 155 -10.67 -17.09 -15.79
N GLN A 156 -11.93 -17.07 -15.41
CA GLN A 156 -12.99 -16.33 -16.11
C GLN A 156 -12.78 -14.80 -16.11
N SER A 157 -12.00 -14.25 -15.16
CA SER A 157 -11.68 -12.82 -15.14
C SER A 157 -10.69 -12.39 -16.22
N LEU A 158 -10.11 -13.35 -16.96
CA LEU A 158 -9.22 -13.11 -18.10
C LEU A 158 -9.97 -13.09 -19.45
N VAL A 159 -11.30 -13.23 -19.45
CA VAL A 159 -12.07 -13.16 -20.70
C VAL A 159 -11.94 -11.77 -21.29
N VAL A 160 -11.29 -11.70 -22.45
CA VAL A 160 -11.26 -10.48 -23.27
C VAL A 160 -12.70 -10.19 -23.67
N PRO A 161 -13.25 -8.97 -23.44
CA PRO A 161 -14.54 -8.62 -24.00
C PRO A 161 -14.46 -8.78 -25.52
N ASP A 162 -15.45 -9.48 -26.12
CA ASP A 162 -15.55 -9.58 -27.56
C ASP A 162 -15.48 -8.18 -28.17
N ALA A 163 -14.52 -8.00 -29.06
CA ALA A 163 -14.39 -6.80 -29.88
C ALA A 163 -15.57 -6.76 -30.85
N SER A 164 -16.62 -6.04 -30.46
CA SER A 164 -17.75 -5.68 -31.32
C SER A 164 -17.48 -4.34 -32.00
#